data_7f2e463956319f2460be2d3779765a04
#
_entry.id   7f2e463956319f2460be2d3779765a04
#
_cell.length_a   1.000
_cell.length_b   1.000
_cell.length_c   1.000
_cell.angle_alpha   90.00
_cell.angle_beta   90.00
_cell.angle_gamma   90.00
#
_symmetry.space_group_name_H-M   'P 1'
#
loop_
_entity.id
_entity.type
_entity.pdbx_description
1 polymer ?
#
loop_
_entity_poly.entity_id
_entity_poly.type
_entity_poly.pdbx_seq_one_letter_code
_entity_poly.pdbx_strand_id
1 'polypeptide(L)'
;WFIPTQNTLIQHETNFLETSDIVLFKKNIFFSNNFSKLYSLNLDSGILNWILNINSNLRPILIDNLLFTISQEGYLIVIDSIEGKIIRSNYILDKFKAKERKKLFMQGFLIASNKVYITTNLGYLIICSVSTGKVEKVSKLSNSQLSEPIISNNHLYVLTNKSLFISN
;
A
#
# COMPACT_ATOMS: atom_id res chain seq x y z
N TRP A 1 -16.56 -5.80 -20.37
CA TRP A 1 -15.36 -6.64 -20.47
C TRP A 1 -15.09 -7.41 -19.16
N PHE A 2 -14.40 -8.52 -19.25
CA PHE A 2 -14.04 -9.38 -18.13
C PHE A 2 -12.57 -9.79 -18.29
N ILE A 3 -11.79 -9.65 -17.23
CA ILE A 3 -10.37 -10.05 -17.21
C ILE A 3 -10.14 -10.96 -16.00
N PRO A 4 -9.72 -12.22 -16.20
CA PRO A 4 -9.34 -13.08 -15.09
C PRO A 4 -8.04 -12.59 -14.47
N THR A 5 -8.04 -12.36 -13.16
CA THR A 5 -6.86 -11.91 -12.40
C THR A 5 -6.17 -13.06 -11.64
N GLN A 6 -6.70 -14.27 -11.75
CA GLN A 6 -6.17 -15.48 -11.13
C GLN A 6 -5.57 -16.42 -12.18
N ASN A 7 -4.49 -17.08 -11.83
CA ASN A 7 -3.92 -18.12 -12.67
C ASN A 7 -4.66 -19.43 -12.40
N THR A 8 -5.41 -19.96 -13.37
CA THR A 8 -6.26 -21.16 -13.25
C THR A 8 -5.52 -22.45 -13.00
N LEU A 9 -4.19 -22.44 -13.00
CA LEU A 9 -3.35 -23.65 -12.82
C LEU A 9 -3.05 -24.03 -11.37
N ILE A 10 -3.46 -23.22 -10.38
CA ILE A 10 -3.27 -23.52 -8.96
C ILE A 10 -4.64 -23.84 -8.34
N GLN A 11 -5.11 -25.06 -8.53
CA GLN A 11 -6.40 -25.55 -8.03
C GLN A 11 -6.32 -26.26 -6.67
N HIS A 12 -5.45 -25.92 -5.75
CA HIS A 12 -5.37 -26.69 -4.50
C HIS A 12 -5.14 -25.91 -3.22
N GLU A 13 -5.60 -24.67 -3.12
CA GLU A 13 -5.83 -24.09 -1.79
C GLU A 13 -6.99 -23.08 -1.87
N THR A 14 -7.90 -23.15 -0.92
CA THR A 14 -8.94 -22.14 -0.66
C THR A 14 -8.29 -20.86 -0.15
N ASN A 15 -7.38 -20.29 -0.91
CA ASN A 15 -6.80 -19.00 -0.62
C ASN A 15 -7.80 -17.95 -1.04
N PHE A 16 -8.41 -17.30 -0.08
CA PHE A 16 -9.28 -16.16 -0.34
C PHE A 16 -8.52 -15.12 -1.17
N LEU A 17 -9.13 -14.70 -2.27
CA LEU A 17 -8.61 -13.59 -3.06
C LEU A 17 -8.66 -12.31 -2.21
N GLU A 18 -7.51 -11.81 -1.83
CA GLU A 18 -7.38 -10.48 -1.24
C GLU A 18 -6.96 -9.50 -2.34
N THR A 19 -7.79 -8.52 -2.60
CA THR A 19 -7.49 -7.45 -3.53
C THR A 19 -7.47 -6.11 -2.80
N SER A 20 -6.71 -5.17 -3.31
CA SER A 20 -6.85 -3.78 -2.90
C SER A 20 -8.17 -3.21 -3.41
N ASP A 21 -8.58 -2.09 -2.83
CA ASP A 21 -9.59 -1.24 -3.45
C ASP A 21 -9.13 -0.78 -4.83
N ILE A 22 -10.09 -0.61 -5.74
CA ILE A 22 -9.86 -0.11 -7.09
C ILE A 22 -9.65 1.40 -7.02
N VAL A 23 -8.62 1.88 -7.71
CA VAL A 23 -8.36 3.31 -7.89
C VAL A 23 -8.57 3.68 -9.36
N LEU A 24 -9.36 4.72 -9.60
CA LEU A 24 -9.62 5.28 -10.92
C LEU A 24 -8.87 6.60 -11.06
N PHE A 25 -8.14 6.74 -12.14
CA PHE A 25 -7.49 8.00 -12.48
C PHE A 25 -7.48 8.21 -14.00
N LYS A 26 -8.11 9.31 -14.46
CA LYS A 26 -8.35 9.55 -15.88
C LYS A 26 -9.12 8.36 -16.49
N LYS A 27 -8.55 7.70 -17.48
CA LYS A 27 -9.11 6.52 -18.17
C LYS A 27 -8.46 5.21 -17.73
N ASN A 28 -7.80 5.18 -16.59
CA ASN A 28 -7.09 4.01 -16.10
C ASN A 28 -7.64 3.53 -14.76
N ILE A 29 -7.61 2.23 -14.59
CA ILE A 29 -7.95 1.51 -13.36
C ILE A 29 -6.66 0.92 -12.81
N PHE A 30 -6.47 1.04 -11.49
CA PHE A 30 -5.34 0.46 -10.78
C PHE A 30 -5.85 -0.35 -9.59
N PHE A 31 -5.32 -1.55 -9.43
CA PHE A 31 -5.55 -2.40 -8.25
C PHE A 31 -4.45 -3.45 -8.13
N SER A 32 -4.26 -3.97 -6.93
CA SER A 32 -3.32 -5.05 -6.63
C SER A 32 -4.03 -6.24 -6.01
N ASN A 33 -3.36 -7.39 -5.98
CA ASN A 33 -3.86 -8.60 -5.33
C ASN A 33 -2.74 -9.35 -4.61
N ASN A 34 -3.12 -10.28 -3.73
CA ASN A 34 -2.21 -11.15 -2.99
C ASN A 34 -1.55 -12.25 -3.84
N PHE A 35 -1.86 -12.33 -5.14
CA PHE A 35 -1.12 -13.14 -6.11
C PHE A 35 0.09 -12.43 -6.71
N SER A 36 0.61 -11.44 -5.99
CA SER A 36 1.81 -10.68 -6.35
C SER A 36 1.68 -9.91 -7.66
N LYS A 37 0.49 -9.37 -7.94
CA LYS A 37 0.23 -8.60 -9.15
C LYS A 37 -0.38 -7.23 -8.84
N LEU A 38 0.16 -6.21 -9.49
CA LEU A 38 -0.41 -4.87 -9.59
C LEU A 38 -0.75 -4.62 -11.05
N TYR A 39 -1.98 -4.18 -11.31
CA TYR A 39 -2.54 -4.00 -12.65
C TYR A 39 -2.80 -2.53 -12.96
N SER A 40 -2.62 -2.16 -14.23
CA SER A 40 -3.24 -0.99 -14.83
C SER A 40 -4.02 -1.41 -16.06
N LEU A 41 -5.30 -1.04 -16.09
CA LEU A 41 -6.20 -1.35 -17.20
C LEU A 41 -6.82 -0.06 -17.74
N ASN A 42 -7.14 -0.05 -19.03
CA ASN A 42 -7.96 0.99 -19.60
C ASN A 42 -9.42 0.82 -19.15
N LEU A 43 -10.05 1.87 -18.63
CA LEU A 43 -11.42 1.85 -18.09
C LEU A 43 -12.46 1.50 -19.15
N ASP A 44 -12.32 2.06 -20.35
CA ASP A 44 -13.35 1.94 -21.39
C ASP A 44 -13.30 0.55 -22.07
N SER A 45 -12.10 0.06 -22.36
CA SER A 45 -11.88 -1.17 -23.13
C SER A 45 -11.54 -2.40 -22.31
N GLY A 46 -11.09 -2.23 -21.04
CA GLY A 46 -10.55 -3.31 -20.24
C GLY A 46 -9.17 -3.81 -20.69
N ILE A 47 -8.56 -3.16 -21.68
CA ILE A 47 -7.24 -3.57 -22.17
C ILE A 47 -6.20 -3.33 -21.08
N LEU A 48 -5.33 -4.32 -20.88
CA LEU A 48 -4.20 -4.23 -19.97
C LEU A 48 -3.18 -3.21 -20.49
N ASN A 49 -2.93 -2.14 -19.72
CA ASN A 49 -1.86 -1.20 -20.01
C ASN A 49 -0.51 -1.79 -19.59
N TRP A 50 -0.42 -2.22 -18.34
CA TRP A 50 0.75 -2.88 -17.79
C TRP A 50 0.40 -3.73 -16.55
N ILE A 51 1.32 -4.64 -16.20
CA ILE A 51 1.26 -5.48 -15.00
C ILE A 51 2.65 -5.56 -14.36
N LEU A 52 2.70 -5.47 -13.04
CA LEU A 52 3.92 -5.60 -12.24
C LEU A 52 3.80 -6.72 -11.21
N ASN A 53 4.92 -7.37 -10.90
CA ASN A 53 5.01 -8.37 -9.84
C ASN A 53 5.19 -7.67 -8.49
N ILE A 54 4.09 -7.21 -7.90
CA ILE A 54 4.07 -6.54 -6.59
C ILE A 54 2.96 -7.16 -5.75
N ASN A 55 3.35 -7.80 -4.65
CA ASN A 55 2.45 -8.40 -3.68
C ASN A 55 1.94 -7.31 -2.71
N SER A 56 0.75 -6.80 -2.93
CA SER A 56 0.10 -5.81 -2.08
C SER A 56 -1.40 -6.04 -2.04
N ASN A 57 -2.01 -5.82 -0.89
CA ASN A 57 -3.46 -5.75 -0.72
C ASN A 57 -3.93 -4.36 -0.30
N LEU A 58 -3.00 -3.40 -0.21
CA LEU A 58 -3.32 -2.03 0.13
C LEU A 58 -3.78 -1.25 -1.10
N ARG A 59 -4.75 -0.36 -0.88
CA ARG A 59 -5.22 0.57 -1.90
C ARG A 59 -4.05 1.43 -2.38
N PRO A 60 -3.70 1.44 -3.67
CA PRO A 60 -2.67 2.33 -4.18
C PRO A 60 -3.12 3.79 -4.14
N ILE A 61 -2.18 4.72 -4.01
CA ILE A 61 -2.45 6.16 -3.99
C ILE A 61 -1.80 6.78 -5.22
N LEU A 62 -2.56 7.59 -5.95
CA LEU A 62 -2.07 8.37 -7.08
C LEU A 62 -1.93 9.83 -6.70
N ILE A 63 -0.77 10.39 -7.05
CA ILE A 63 -0.50 11.84 -7.01
C ILE A 63 0.11 12.19 -8.37
N ASP A 64 -0.59 12.99 -9.13
CA ASP A 64 -0.26 13.28 -10.54
C ASP A 64 -0.11 11.97 -11.35
N ASN A 65 1.05 11.72 -11.92
CA ASN A 65 1.35 10.48 -12.65
C ASN A 65 2.16 9.46 -11.81
N LEU A 66 2.29 9.69 -10.51
CA LEU A 66 3.00 8.79 -9.60
C LEU A 66 2.01 7.92 -8.83
N LEU A 67 2.16 6.61 -8.97
CA LEU A 67 1.40 5.63 -8.21
C LEU A 67 2.28 5.10 -7.08
N PHE A 68 1.78 5.24 -5.86
CA PHE A 68 2.41 4.75 -4.64
C PHE A 68 1.71 3.48 -4.18
N THR A 69 2.49 2.49 -3.80
CA THR A 69 2.01 1.26 -3.16
C THR A 69 3.02 0.75 -2.15
N ILE A 70 2.58 -0.14 -1.26
CA ILE A 70 3.47 -0.79 -0.28
C ILE A 70 3.29 -2.29 -0.43
N SER A 71 4.39 -3.01 -0.66
CA SER A 71 4.34 -4.46 -0.75
C SER A 71 4.27 -5.11 0.65
N GLN A 72 3.75 -6.33 0.73
CA GLN A 72 3.69 -7.09 1.98
C GLN A 72 5.09 -7.40 2.53
N GLU A 73 6.11 -7.44 1.68
CA GLU A 73 7.51 -7.60 2.08
C GLU A 73 8.10 -6.33 2.71
N GLY A 74 7.37 -5.21 2.69
CA GLY A 74 7.77 -3.95 3.33
C GLY A 74 8.56 -3.01 2.42
N TYR A 75 8.24 -2.95 1.14
CA TYR A 75 8.78 -1.97 0.22
C TYR A 75 7.76 -0.89 -0.10
N LEU A 76 8.11 0.37 0.15
CA LEU A 76 7.42 1.54 -0.39
C LEU A 76 7.88 1.74 -1.84
N ILE A 77 6.96 1.58 -2.78
CA ILE A 77 7.24 1.58 -4.21
C ILE A 77 6.54 2.75 -4.87
N VAL A 78 7.25 3.46 -5.73
CA VAL A 78 6.74 4.55 -6.57
C VAL A 78 6.89 4.16 -8.03
N ILE A 79 5.80 4.28 -8.77
CA ILE A 79 5.67 3.78 -10.14
C ILE A 79 5.16 4.92 -11.02
N ASP A 80 5.71 5.06 -12.23
CA ASP A 80 5.08 5.83 -13.28
C ASP A 80 3.77 5.15 -13.67
N SER A 81 2.65 5.82 -13.44
CA SER A 81 1.32 5.24 -13.64
C SER A 81 0.97 5.04 -15.12
N ILE A 82 1.65 5.71 -16.04
CA ILE A 82 1.42 5.62 -17.48
C ILE A 82 2.20 4.43 -18.05
N GLU A 83 3.50 4.38 -17.75
CA GLU A 83 4.41 3.38 -18.33
C GLU A 83 4.52 2.09 -17.49
N GLY A 84 4.09 2.09 -16.23
CA GLY A 84 4.30 0.96 -15.32
C GLY A 84 5.75 0.79 -14.87
N LYS A 85 6.58 1.81 -15.04
CA LYS A 85 7.99 1.78 -14.68
C LYS A 85 8.17 2.08 -13.19
N ILE A 86 8.88 1.20 -12.46
CA ILE A 86 9.27 1.46 -11.08
C ILE A 86 10.31 2.58 -11.07
N ILE A 87 9.95 3.73 -10.50
CA ILE A 87 10.83 4.89 -10.32
C ILE A 87 11.70 4.69 -9.09
N ARG A 88 11.11 4.16 -8.02
CA ARG A 88 11.80 3.97 -6.75
C ARG A 88 11.18 2.83 -5.94
N SER A 89 12.02 2.10 -5.21
CA SER A 89 11.62 1.09 -4.24
C SER A 89 12.52 1.21 -3.01
N ASN A 90 11.91 1.42 -1.83
CA ASN A 90 12.61 1.58 -0.57
C ASN A 90 12.11 0.58 0.45
N TYR A 91 13.03 -0.16 1.06
CA TYR A 91 12.71 -1.04 2.17
C TYR A 91 12.49 -0.22 3.45
N ILE A 92 11.28 -0.32 4.04
CA ILE A 92 10.86 0.52 5.17
C ILE A 92 10.92 -0.19 6.52
N LEU A 93 11.31 -1.47 6.55
CA LEU A 93 11.36 -2.28 7.76
C LEU A 93 12.77 -2.48 8.32
N ASP A 94 13.76 -1.76 7.82
CA ASP A 94 15.17 -1.88 8.22
C ASP A 94 15.39 -1.59 9.72
N LYS A 95 14.60 -0.68 10.31
CA LYS A 95 14.65 -0.32 11.73
C LYS A 95 14.07 -1.37 12.69
N PHE A 96 13.40 -2.39 12.17
CA PHE A 96 12.80 -3.45 12.98
C PHE A 96 13.71 -4.68 13.09
N LYS A 97 13.63 -5.39 14.22
CA LYS A 97 14.36 -6.66 14.41
C LYS A 97 13.79 -7.74 13.49
N ALA A 98 14.63 -8.68 13.05
CA ALA A 98 14.24 -9.75 12.13
C ALA A 98 12.99 -10.54 12.57
N LYS A 99 12.84 -10.80 13.89
CA LYS A 99 11.68 -11.49 14.46
C LYS A 99 10.38 -10.66 14.33
N GLU A 100 10.47 -9.34 14.43
CA GLU A 100 9.33 -8.43 14.27
C GLU A 100 8.93 -8.31 12.81
N ARG A 101 9.90 -8.16 11.89
CA ARG A 101 9.66 -8.04 10.44
C ARG A 101 8.79 -9.17 9.90
N LYS A 102 9.03 -10.41 10.36
CA LYS A 102 8.25 -11.60 9.93
C LYS A 102 6.78 -11.57 10.33
N LYS A 103 6.41 -10.76 11.31
CA LYS A 103 5.05 -10.66 11.85
C LYS A 103 4.39 -9.32 11.54
N LEU A 104 5.12 -8.40 10.93
CA LEU A 104 4.68 -7.04 10.70
C LEU A 104 4.01 -6.93 9.33
N PHE A 105 2.74 -6.53 9.33
CA PHE A 105 1.93 -6.28 8.14
C PHE A 105 1.42 -4.84 8.16
N MET A 106 1.38 -4.21 6.99
CA MET A 106 0.81 -2.87 6.83
C MET A 106 -0.71 -2.98 6.84
N GLN A 107 -1.38 -2.04 7.53
CA GLN A 107 -2.84 -2.00 7.62
C GLN A 107 -3.44 -0.95 6.69
N GLY A 108 -2.67 0.09 6.39
CA GLY A 108 -3.03 1.15 5.49
C GLY A 108 -1.94 2.20 5.42
N PHE A 109 -2.07 3.10 4.48
CA PHE A 109 -1.20 4.26 4.37
C PHE A 109 -1.92 5.43 3.72
N LEU A 110 -1.42 6.63 3.95
CA LEU A 110 -1.84 7.85 3.30
C LEU A 110 -0.64 8.76 3.01
N ILE A 111 -0.85 9.72 2.14
CA ILE A 111 0.16 10.70 1.77
C ILE A 111 -0.39 12.11 2.05
N ALA A 112 0.33 12.87 2.86
CA ALA A 112 0.03 14.26 3.15
C ALA A 112 1.30 15.02 3.54
N SER A 113 1.36 16.32 3.28
CA SER A 113 2.46 17.21 3.68
C SER A 113 3.84 16.64 3.34
N ASN A 114 4.00 16.09 2.14
CA ASN A 114 5.23 15.46 1.65
C ASN A 114 5.72 14.25 2.49
N LYS A 115 4.80 13.61 3.22
CA LYS A 115 5.07 12.41 4.03
C LYS A 115 4.11 11.29 3.70
N VAL A 116 4.60 10.06 3.83
CA VAL A 116 3.82 8.83 3.77
C VAL A 116 3.65 8.33 5.20
N TYR A 117 2.41 8.26 5.67
CA TYR A 117 2.03 7.73 6.99
C TYR A 117 1.54 6.32 6.84
N ILE A 118 2.17 5.37 7.50
CA ILE A 118 1.90 3.93 7.34
C ILE A 118 1.58 3.34 8.71
N THR A 119 0.47 2.64 8.82
CA THR A 119 0.05 1.96 10.04
C THR A 119 0.27 0.45 9.92
N THR A 120 0.47 -0.21 11.06
CA THR A 120 0.80 -1.63 11.11
C THR A 120 -0.07 -2.42 12.10
N ASN A 121 -0.14 -3.74 11.88
CA ASN A 121 -0.82 -4.68 12.76
C ASN A 121 -0.18 -4.78 14.16
N LEU A 122 1.08 -4.43 14.30
CA LEU A 122 1.80 -4.43 15.57
C LEU A 122 1.75 -3.07 16.29
N GLY A 123 0.92 -2.13 15.85
CA GLY A 123 0.73 -0.84 16.53
C GLY A 123 1.80 0.20 16.26
N TYR A 124 2.56 0.07 15.19
CA TYR A 124 3.53 1.08 14.78
C TYR A 124 2.94 2.03 13.73
N LEU A 125 3.27 3.31 13.89
CA LEU A 125 3.16 4.33 12.86
C LEU A 125 4.55 4.57 12.28
N ILE A 126 4.72 4.35 10.98
CA ILE A 126 5.95 4.60 10.23
C ILE A 126 5.71 5.83 9.37
N ILE A 127 6.63 6.79 9.41
CA ILE A 127 6.57 8.01 8.59
C ILE A 127 7.77 7.99 7.66
N CYS A 128 7.50 8.10 6.36
CA CYS A 128 8.51 8.17 5.31
C CYS A 128 8.42 9.49 4.56
N SER A 129 9.53 9.96 4.01
CA SER A 129 9.55 11.07 3.06
C SER A 129 8.97 10.65 1.71
N VAL A 130 8.07 11.44 1.13
CA VAL A 130 7.55 11.20 -0.23
C VAL A 130 8.67 11.34 -1.25
N SER A 131 9.53 12.35 -1.11
CA SER A 131 10.57 12.66 -2.09
C SER A 131 11.70 11.62 -2.13
N THR A 132 12.09 11.04 -0.98
CA THR A 132 13.20 10.08 -0.90
C THR A 132 12.77 8.64 -0.65
N GLY A 133 11.56 8.40 -0.13
CA GLY A 133 11.07 7.10 0.31
C GLY A 133 11.72 6.59 1.60
N LYS A 134 12.63 7.36 2.21
CA LYS A 134 13.35 6.96 3.43
C LYS A 134 12.46 7.10 4.67
N VAL A 135 12.63 6.16 5.61
CA VAL A 135 11.96 6.22 6.91
C VAL A 135 12.55 7.36 7.75
N GLU A 136 11.72 8.32 8.10
CA GLU A 136 12.07 9.45 8.98
C GLU A 136 11.81 9.12 10.44
N LYS A 137 10.65 8.52 10.74
CA LYS A 137 10.21 8.25 12.11
C LYS A 137 9.48 6.91 12.21
N VAL A 138 9.68 6.21 13.32
CA VAL A 138 8.89 5.04 13.72
C VAL A 138 8.42 5.28 15.15
N SER A 139 7.11 5.21 15.37
CA SER A 139 6.48 5.43 16.67
C SER A 139 5.59 4.24 17.03
N LYS A 140 5.74 3.72 18.23
CA LYS A 140 4.84 2.70 18.79
C LYS A 140 3.65 3.42 19.44
N LEU A 141 2.46 3.32 18.85
CA LEU A 141 1.25 3.97 19.37
C LEU A 141 0.41 3.03 20.23
N SER A 142 0.46 1.72 19.96
CA SER A 142 -0.32 0.71 20.64
C SER A 142 0.40 -0.64 20.65
N ASN A 143 -0.04 -1.57 21.49
CA ASN A 143 0.36 -2.98 21.43
C ASN A 143 -0.60 -3.83 20.57
N SER A 144 -1.62 -3.20 20.00
CA SER A 144 -2.59 -3.80 19.09
C SER A 144 -2.51 -3.18 17.69
N GLN A 145 -3.19 -3.79 16.76
CA GLN A 145 -3.37 -3.31 15.39
C GLN A 145 -3.89 -1.86 15.37
N LEU A 146 -3.39 -1.09 14.40
CA LEU A 146 -3.89 0.25 14.08
C LEU A 146 -4.84 0.16 12.88
N SER A 147 -5.80 1.09 12.81
CA SER A 147 -6.62 1.27 11.61
C SER A 147 -5.79 1.87 10.47
N GLU A 148 -6.36 1.90 9.28
CA GLU A 148 -5.90 2.80 8.23
C GLU A 148 -5.84 4.24 8.76
N PRO A 149 -4.80 5.02 8.45
CA PRO A 149 -4.68 6.40 8.91
C PRO A 149 -5.59 7.33 8.10
N ILE A 150 -6.12 8.36 8.76
CA ILE A 150 -6.94 9.40 8.12
C ILE A 150 -6.37 10.76 8.51
N ILE A 151 -6.35 11.71 7.57
CA ILE A 151 -6.03 13.12 7.86
C ILE A 151 -7.25 13.99 7.58
N SER A 152 -7.57 14.84 8.55
CA SER A 152 -8.59 15.87 8.45
C SER A 152 -8.16 17.08 9.27
N ASN A 153 -8.38 18.30 8.74
CA ASN A 153 -8.03 19.55 9.42
C ASN A 153 -6.59 19.58 9.98
N ASN A 154 -5.62 19.10 9.20
CA ASN A 154 -4.21 18.99 9.57
C ASN A 154 -3.91 18.06 10.75
N HIS A 155 -4.86 17.23 11.16
CA HIS A 155 -4.66 16.24 12.20
C HIS A 155 -4.65 14.83 11.60
N LEU A 156 -3.72 14.01 12.07
CA LEU A 156 -3.69 12.57 11.78
C LEU A 156 -4.55 11.83 12.81
N TYR A 157 -5.46 11.01 12.33
CA TYR A 157 -6.33 10.15 13.12
C TYR A 157 -6.01 8.69 12.88
N VAL A 158 -5.79 7.94 13.94
CA VAL A 158 -5.56 6.49 13.90
C VAL A 158 -6.33 5.82 15.03
N LEU A 159 -7.15 4.84 14.71
CA LEU A 159 -7.85 4.03 15.71
C LEU A 159 -6.96 2.88 16.19
N THR A 160 -7.08 2.60 17.48
CA THR A 160 -6.58 1.39 18.11
C THR A 160 -7.78 0.60 18.64
N ASN A 161 -7.58 -0.60 19.16
CA ASN A 161 -8.68 -1.37 19.75
C ASN A 161 -9.36 -0.68 20.95
N LYS A 162 -8.71 0.32 21.57
CA LYS A 162 -9.17 0.94 22.83
C LYS A 162 -9.24 2.46 22.79
N SER A 163 -8.68 3.12 21.78
CA SER A 163 -8.53 4.58 21.76
C SER A 163 -8.39 5.13 20.35
N LEU A 164 -8.67 6.41 20.21
CA LEU A 164 -8.37 7.22 19.05
C LEU A 164 -7.07 7.99 19.33
N PHE A 165 -6.07 7.80 18.48
CA PHE A 165 -4.86 8.63 18.48
C PHE A 165 -5.06 9.82 17.54
N ILE A 166 -4.72 11.02 18.02
CA ILE A 166 -4.77 12.28 17.25
C ILE A 166 -3.39 12.95 17.37
N SER A 167 -2.83 13.35 16.25
CA SER A 167 -1.55 14.08 16.20
C SER A 167 -1.63 15.23 15.20
N ASN A 168 -1.00 16.32 15.54
CA ASN A 168 -0.74 17.46 14.65
C ASN A 168 0.48 17.19 13.77
#